data_9376e0d32452d0b01661e479d569e533
#
_entry.id   9376e0d32452d0b01661e479d569e533
#
_cell.length_a   1.000
_cell.length_b   1.000
_cell.length_c   1.000
_cell.angle_alpha   90.00
_cell.angle_beta   90.00
_cell.angle_gamma   90.00
#
_symmetry.space_group_name_H-M   'P 1'
#
loop_
_entity.id
_entity.type
_entity.pdbx_description
1 polymer ?
#
loop_
_entity_poly.entity_id
_entity_poly.type
_entity_poly.pdbx_seq_one_letter_code
_entity_poly.pdbx_strand_id
1 'polypeptide(L)'
;MRFPAPVEAVLRDAGWAAGRRVPEVAARVIRTVCAYTAGDGSRHTPFPAAERALTEFAGVYVDQDGPGVALRRAPFAIDPTMAVPTAATLAAFGRVLGVRLFPLGVEGTDDAILAIDERGRVFALDPAGEWHLGDDLDAALTTLITGTEPPRVADDGTWSPAP
;
A
#
# COMPACT_ATOMS: atom_id res chain seq x y z
N MET A 1 -8.72 12.26 -17.19
CA MET A 1 -7.89 12.55 -16.00
C MET A 1 -7.86 11.30 -15.12
N ARG A 2 -6.67 10.83 -14.79
CA ARG A 2 -6.50 9.57 -14.04
C ARG A 2 -6.94 9.69 -12.59
N PHE A 3 -6.60 10.81 -11.95
CA PHE A 3 -6.97 11.10 -10.56
C PHE A 3 -7.88 12.33 -10.49
N PRO A 4 -8.74 12.42 -9.44
CA PRO A 4 -9.40 13.70 -9.15
C PRO A 4 -8.36 14.82 -8.99
N ALA A 5 -8.68 16.02 -9.43
CA ALA A 5 -7.72 17.14 -9.45
C ALA A 5 -7.03 17.40 -8.09
N PRO A 6 -7.74 17.38 -6.93
CA PRO A 6 -7.06 17.57 -5.65
C PRO A 6 -6.09 16.46 -5.31
N VAL A 7 -6.38 15.21 -5.70
CA VAL A 7 -5.51 14.04 -5.47
C VAL A 7 -4.28 14.15 -6.35
N GLU A 8 -4.45 14.49 -7.61
CA GLU A 8 -3.32 14.66 -8.53
C GLU A 8 -2.37 15.77 -8.05
N ALA A 9 -2.91 16.88 -7.54
CA ALA A 9 -2.09 17.96 -6.99
C ALA A 9 -1.21 17.48 -5.83
N VAL A 10 -1.76 16.71 -4.89
CA VAL A 10 -1.00 16.14 -3.77
C VAL A 10 0.09 15.20 -4.27
N LEU A 11 -0.23 14.34 -5.23
CA LEU A 11 0.75 13.41 -5.81
C LEU A 11 1.88 14.13 -6.53
N ARG A 12 1.57 15.20 -7.28
CA ARG A 12 2.58 16.02 -7.95
C ARG A 12 3.51 16.70 -6.96
N ASP A 13 2.97 17.24 -5.87
CA ASP A 13 3.76 17.83 -4.79
C ASP A 13 4.67 16.79 -4.13
N ALA A 14 4.27 15.53 -4.11
CA ALA A 14 5.05 14.41 -3.58
C ALA A 14 6.06 13.83 -4.58
N GLY A 15 6.17 14.42 -5.78
CA GLY A 15 7.15 14.00 -6.79
C GLY A 15 6.63 13.05 -7.86
N TRP A 16 5.35 12.73 -7.86
CA TRP A 16 4.76 11.94 -8.93
C TRP A 16 4.35 12.82 -10.11
N ALA A 17 4.49 12.30 -11.31
CA ALA A 17 3.93 12.88 -12.53
C ALA A 17 3.50 11.75 -13.47
N ALA A 18 2.59 12.04 -14.39
CA ALA A 18 2.18 11.07 -15.40
C ALA A 18 3.40 10.61 -16.20
N GLY A 19 3.53 9.29 -16.38
CA GLY A 19 4.66 8.68 -17.05
C GLY A 19 5.89 8.44 -16.17
N ARG A 20 5.82 8.74 -14.87
CA ARG A 20 6.93 8.46 -13.93
C ARG A 20 7.28 6.98 -13.97
N ARG A 21 8.58 6.69 -14.10
CA ARG A 21 9.12 5.34 -14.07
C ARG A 21 10.48 5.37 -13.36
N VAL A 22 10.63 4.56 -12.34
CA VAL A 22 11.88 4.44 -11.57
C VAL A 22 12.27 2.95 -11.40
N PRO A 23 12.53 2.24 -12.53
CA PRO A 23 12.75 0.79 -12.48
C PRO A 23 13.97 0.39 -11.65
N GLU A 24 15.03 1.19 -11.63
CA GLU A 24 16.22 0.89 -10.83
C GLU A 24 15.93 1.02 -9.32
N VAL A 25 15.14 2.02 -8.92
CA VAL A 25 14.69 2.18 -7.53
C VAL A 25 13.81 1.02 -7.15
N ALA A 26 12.83 0.67 -7.99
CA ALA A 26 11.94 -0.45 -7.76
C ALA A 26 12.71 -1.76 -7.58
N ALA A 27 13.65 -2.06 -8.48
CA ALA A 27 14.46 -3.26 -8.39
C ALA A 27 15.27 -3.33 -7.09
N ARG A 28 15.86 -2.19 -6.68
CA ARG A 28 16.65 -2.12 -5.45
C ARG A 28 15.82 -2.37 -4.20
N VAL A 29 14.66 -1.71 -4.07
CA VAL A 29 13.81 -1.87 -2.89
C VAL A 29 13.20 -3.27 -2.83
N ILE A 30 12.84 -3.85 -3.97
CA ILE A 30 12.36 -5.24 -4.05
C ILE A 30 13.44 -6.21 -3.56
N ARG A 31 14.67 -6.06 -4.03
CA ARG A 31 15.78 -6.92 -3.58
C ARG A 31 16.01 -6.82 -2.07
N THR A 32 15.98 -5.62 -1.53
CA THR A 32 16.17 -5.40 -0.08
C THR A 32 15.09 -6.13 0.72
N VAL A 33 13.84 -5.99 0.30
CA VAL A 33 12.69 -6.61 0.97
C VAL A 33 12.74 -8.15 0.84
N CYS A 34 13.07 -8.66 -0.33
CA CYS A 34 13.12 -10.11 -0.58
C CYS A 34 14.31 -10.81 0.09
N ALA A 35 15.33 -10.07 0.53
CA ALA A 35 16.46 -10.62 1.27
C ALA A 35 16.10 -11.00 2.71
N TYR A 36 15.00 -10.47 3.25
CA TYR A 36 14.54 -10.74 4.60
C TYR A 36 13.83 -12.10 4.69
N THR A 37 14.13 -12.85 5.75
CA THR A 37 13.41 -14.08 6.09
C THR A 37 12.88 -13.93 7.52
N ALA A 38 11.57 -14.09 7.71
CA ALA A 38 10.95 -14.06 9.03
C ALA A 38 11.33 -15.29 9.87
N GLY A 39 11.11 -15.21 11.18
CA GLY A 39 11.41 -16.31 12.09
C GLY A 39 10.67 -17.61 11.79
N ASP A 40 9.50 -17.53 11.16
CA ASP A 40 8.72 -18.70 10.73
C ASP A 40 9.10 -19.18 9.32
N GLY A 41 10.12 -18.59 8.67
CA GLY A 41 10.55 -18.92 7.33
C GLY A 41 9.84 -18.15 6.21
N SER A 42 8.84 -17.32 6.54
CA SER A 42 8.13 -16.52 5.54
C SER A 42 9.05 -15.50 4.87
N ARG A 43 8.87 -15.30 3.57
CA ARG A 43 9.62 -14.35 2.76
C ARG A 43 8.68 -13.57 1.86
N HIS A 44 9.03 -12.33 1.59
CA HIS A 44 8.34 -11.55 0.57
C HIS A 44 8.72 -12.07 -0.81
N THR A 45 7.74 -12.29 -1.68
CA THR A 45 7.94 -12.75 -3.06
C THR A 45 7.26 -11.76 -4.00
N PRO A 46 8.00 -11.12 -4.92
CA PRO A 46 7.41 -10.15 -5.83
C PRO A 46 6.56 -10.85 -6.90
N PHE A 47 5.66 -10.10 -7.48
CA PHE A 47 4.82 -10.51 -8.60
C PHE A 47 4.51 -9.28 -9.48
N PRO A 48 3.98 -9.47 -10.70
CA PRO A 48 3.83 -8.36 -11.65
C PRO A 48 3.09 -7.13 -11.14
N ALA A 49 2.00 -7.30 -10.37
CA ALA A 49 1.24 -6.17 -9.84
C ALA A 49 2.10 -5.30 -8.90
N ALA A 50 2.90 -5.92 -8.02
CA ALA A 50 3.80 -5.21 -7.12
C ALA A 50 4.93 -4.51 -7.90
N GLU A 51 5.50 -5.19 -8.88
CA GLU A 51 6.59 -4.62 -9.70
C GLU A 51 6.12 -3.40 -10.48
N ARG A 52 4.93 -3.45 -11.08
CA ARG A 52 4.34 -2.31 -11.79
C ARG A 52 4.08 -1.13 -10.86
N ALA A 53 3.48 -1.39 -9.69
CA ALA A 53 3.19 -0.36 -8.70
C ALA A 53 4.46 0.36 -8.24
N LEU A 54 5.50 -0.40 -7.91
CA LEU A 54 6.77 0.17 -7.43
C LEU A 54 7.57 0.84 -8.56
N THR A 55 7.49 0.35 -9.78
CA THR A 55 8.12 1.00 -10.93
C THR A 55 7.60 2.42 -11.13
N GLU A 56 6.34 2.66 -10.84
CA GLU A 56 5.76 4.01 -10.97
C GLU A 56 5.87 4.83 -9.68
N PHE A 57 5.65 4.24 -8.52
CA PHE A 57 5.43 5.01 -7.27
C PHE A 57 6.52 4.86 -6.22
N ALA A 58 7.51 3.98 -6.38
CA ALA A 58 8.56 3.84 -5.36
C ALA A 58 9.24 5.18 -5.07
N GLY A 59 9.35 5.51 -3.78
CA GLY A 59 9.95 6.75 -3.33
C GLY A 59 8.98 7.93 -3.20
N VAL A 60 7.72 7.78 -3.58
CA VAL A 60 6.70 8.81 -3.36
C VAL A 60 6.36 8.85 -1.87
N TYR A 61 6.52 10.02 -1.27
CA TYR A 61 6.15 10.31 0.12
C TYR A 61 5.14 11.45 0.13
N VAL A 62 3.96 11.17 0.69
CA VAL A 62 2.90 12.17 0.85
C VAL A 62 2.89 12.66 2.28
N ASP A 63 3.33 13.91 2.47
CA ASP A 63 3.31 14.58 3.77
C ASP A 63 2.01 15.36 3.88
N GLN A 64 1.02 14.77 4.51
CA GLN A 64 -0.30 15.35 4.68
C GLN A 64 -0.77 15.24 6.12
N ASP A 65 -1.72 16.10 6.50
CA ASP A 65 -2.33 16.13 7.82
C ASP A 65 -3.72 16.77 7.73
N GLY A 66 -4.44 16.80 8.85
CA GLY A 66 -5.73 17.46 8.96
C GLY A 66 -6.91 16.58 8.58
N PRO A 67 -8.13 17.15 8.60
CA PRO A 67 -9.34 16.36 8.37
C PRO A 67 -9.49 15.96 6.92
N GLY A 68 -9.91 14.70 6.69
CA GLY A 68 -10.35 14.19 5.41
C GLY A 68 -11.88 14.12 5.33
N VAL A 69 -12.37 13.38 4.34
CA VAL A 69 -13.83 13.20 4.16
C VAL A 69 -14.46 12.50 5.36
N ALA A 70 -13.83 11.46 5.88
CA ALA A 70 -14.33 10.71 7.04
C ALA A 70 -13.24 10.48 8.09
N LEU A 71 -11.99 10.36 7.68
CA LEU A 71 -10.83 10.11 8.54
C LEU A 71 -9.82 11.23 8.44
N ARG A 72 -8.98 11.35 9.47
CA ARG A 72 -7.81 12.23 9.42
C ARG A 72 -6.87 11.75 8.32
N ARG A 73 -6.36 12.67 7.51
CA ARG A 73 -5.38 12.36 6.49
C ARG A 73 -4.02 12.15 7.14
N ALA A 74 -3.51 10.94 7.07
CA ALA A 74 -2.20 10.60 7.61
C ALA A 74 -1.15 10.62 6.50
N PRO A 75 0.12 10.96 6.83
CA PRO A 75 1.20 10.84 5.87
C PRO A 75 1.43 9.37 5.51
N PHE A 76 1.89 9.13 4.29
CA PHE A 76 2.24 7.77 3.86
C PHE A 76 3.42 7.78 2.89
N ALA A 77 4.12 6.66 2.82
CA ALA A 77 5.26 6.46 1.94
C ALA A 77 5.11 5.19 1.12
N ILE A 78 5.38 5.28 -0.17
CA ILE A 78 5.52 4.10 -1.02
C ILE A 78 7.00 3.70 -1.05
N ASP A 79 7.39 3.01 0.00
CA ASP A 79 8.74 2.49 0.19
C ASP A 79 8.65 1.17 0.98
N PRO A 80 8.71 0.03 0.29
CA PRO A 80 8.55 -1.26 0.95
C PRO A 80 9.68 -1.59 1.93
N THR A 81 10.83 -0.89 1.86
CA THR A 81 11.91 -1.09 2.82
C THR A 81 11.52 -0.65 4.24
N MET A 82 10.49 0.18 4.38
CA MET A 82 9.94 0.57 5.68
C MET A 82 9.06 -0.52 6.30
N ALA A 83 8.74 -1.56 5.56
CA ALA A 83 7.88 -2.67 5.98
C ALA A 83 8.57 -4.03 5.84
N VAL A 84 9.90 -4.06 5.91
CA VAL A 84 10.70 -5.29 5.71
C VAL A 84 10.29 -6.43 6.67
N PRO A 85 10.13 -6.20 8.00
CA PRO A 85 9.90 -7.31 8.94
C PRO A 85 8.45 -7.82 8.95
N THR A 86 7.70 -7.65 7.88
CA THR A 86 6.26 -7.96 7.85
C THR A 86 5.92 -9.23 7.06
N ALA A 87 6.92 -10.04 6.67
CA ALA A 87 6.68 -11.20 5.81
C ALA A 87 5.71 -12.21 6.43
N ALA A 88 5.84 -12.50 7.73
CA ALA A 88 4.93 -13.42 8.42
C ALA A 88 3.50 -12.86 8.49
N THR A 89 3.37 -11.57 8.76
CA THR A 89 2.08 -10.87 8.83
C THR A 89 1.37 -10.91 7.48
N LEU A 90 2.09 -10.60 6.40
CA LEU A 90 1.50 -10.61 5.05
C LEU A 90 1.20 -12.03 4.57
N ALA A 91 2.02 -13.02 4.95
CA ALA A 91 1.74 -14.42 4.65
C ALA A 91 0.44 -14.88 5.34
N ALA A 92 0.24 -14.50 6.60
CA ALA A 92 -0.98 -14.83 7.35
C ALA A 92 -2.23 -14.20 6.70
N PHE A 93 -2.17 -12.92 6.35
CA PHE A 93 -3.28 -12.25 5.69
C PHE A 93 -3.51 -12.79 4.29
N GLY A 94 -2.45 -13.13 3.57
CA GLY A 94 -2.54 -13.78 2.26
C GLY A 94 -3.30 -15.09 2.29
N ARG A 95 -3.14 -15.89 3.36
CA ARG A 95 -3.94 -17.12 3.55
C ARG A 95 -5.42 -16.81 3.72
N VAL A 96 -5.76 -15.74 4.43
CA VAL A 96 -7.14 -15.30 4.59
C VAL A 96 -7.75 -14.88 3.25
N LEU A 97 -7.00 -14.14 2.44
CA LEU A 97 -7.45 -13.66 1.12
C LEU A 97 -7.36 -14.73 0.02
N GLY A 98 -6.55 -15.76 0.20
CA GLY A 98 -6.27 -16.75 -0.84
C GLY A 98 -5.35 -16.26 -1.95
N VAL A 99 -4.53 -15.24 -1.69
CA VAL A 99 -3.58 -14.65 -2.63
C VAL A 99 -2.32 -14.22 -1.90
N ARG A 100 -1.22 -13.99 -2.64
CA ARG A 100 0.00 -13.44 -2.07
C ARG A 100 -0.11 -11.92 -1.95
N LEU A 101 0.59 -11.36 -0.97
CA LEU A 101 0.73 -9.93 -0.75
C LEU A 101 2.20 -9.52 -0.79
N PHE A 102 2.45 -8.29 -1.23
CA PHE A 102 3.77 -7.68 -1.21
C PHE A 102 3.68 -6.30 -0.54
N PRO A 103 4.65 -5.91 0.29
CA PRO A 103 4.60 -4.61 0.95
C PRO A 103 4.82 -3.48 -0.06
N LEU A 104 4.03 -2.41 0.06
CA LEU A 104 4.23 -1.17 -0.70
C LEU A 104 4.87 -0.07 0.14
N GLY A 105 4.65 -0.08 1.44
CA GLY A 105 5.14 0.98 2.31
C GLY A 105 4.37 1.04 3.61
N VAL A 106 4.25 2.25 4.16
CA VAL A 106 3.63 2.49 5.48
C VAL A 106 2.77 3.73 5.47
N GLU A 107 1.83 3.78 6.42
CA GLU A 107 0.93 4.92 6.63
C GLU A 107 0.89 5.30 8.10
N GLY A 108 0.84 6.61 8.37
CA GLY A 108 0.67 7.16 9.70
C GLY A 108 1.89 7.08 10.60
N THR A 109 1.72 7.52 11.84
CA THR A 109 2.80 7.53 12.85
C THR A 109 3.07 6.14 13.43
N ASP A 110 2.11 5.24 13.34
CA ASP A 110 2.22 3.86 13.85
C ASP A 110 2.66 2.87 12.79
N ASP A 111 3.06 3.36 11.62
CA ASP A 111 3.57 2.56 10.50
C ASP A 111 2.64 1.40 10.12
N ALA A 112 1.35 1.70 9.93
CA ALA A 112 0.43 0.73 9.33
C ALA A 112 1.00 0.24 7.99
N ILE A 113 0.94 -1.05 7.74
CA ILE A 113 1.51 -1.64 6.53
C ILE A 113 0.58 -1.33 5.34
N LEU A 114 1.14 -0.82 4.26
CA LEU A 114 0.46 -0.77 2.95
C LEU A 114 0.94 -1.96 2.12
N ALA A 115 0.00 -2.75 1.62
CA ALA A 115 0.32 -3.96 0.86
C ALA A 115 -0.56 -4.11 -0.37
N ILE A 116 -0.01 -4.70 -1.42
CA ILE A 116 -0.72 -5.01 -2.66
C ILE A 116 -0.80 -6.52 -2.84
N ASP A 117 -1.93 -7.02 -3.35
CA ASP A 117 -2.07 -8.43 -3.67
C ASP A 117 -1.81 -8.70 -5.16
N GLU A 118 -1.82 -9.98 -5.53
CA GLU A 118 -1.55 -10.41 -6.91
C GLU A 118 -2.56 -9.89 -7.93
N ARG A 119 -3.75 -9.51 -7.48
CA ARG A 119 -4.81 -8.93 -8.32
C ARG A 119 -4.73 -7.42 -8.42
N GLY A 120 -3.76 -6.79 -7.74
CA GLY A 120 -3.60 -5.34 -7.71
C GLY A 120 -4.40 -4.62 -6.64
N ARG A 121 -5.15 -5.32 -5.80
CA ARG A 121 -5.91 -4.73 -4.69
C ARG A 121 -4.95 -4.30 -3.58
N VAL A 122 -5.26 -3.18 -2.94
CA VAL A 122 -4.38 -2.58 -1.92
C VAL A 122 -5.09 -2.55 -0.57
N PHE A 123 -4.33 -2.88 0.46
CA PHE A 123 -4.81 -3.00 1.84
C PHE A 123 -3.92 -2.24 2.80
N ALA A 124 -4.49 -1.81 3.92
CA ALA A 124 -3.75 -1.32 5.08
C ALA A 124 -3.92 -2.32 6.23
N LEU A 125 -2.83 -2.61 6.94
CA LEU A 125 -2.83 -3.52 8.08
C LEU A 125 -2.17 -2.85 9.28
N ASP A 126 -2.84 -2.91 10.42
CA ASP A 126 -2.29 -2.51 11.72
C ASP A 126 -2.80 -3.45 12.82
N PRO A 127 -2.39 -3.28 14.09
CA PRO A 127 -2.86 -4.17 15.15
C PRO A 127 -4.38 -4.19 15.36
N ALA A 128 -5.11 -3.18 14.91
CA ALA A 128 -6.57 -3.14 15.04
C ALA A 128 -7.29 -3.92 13.94
N GLY A 129 -6.64 -4.22 12.83
CA GLY A 129 -7.24 -5.01 11.75
C GLY A 129 -6.67 -4.73 10.36
N GLU A 130 -7.42 -5.10 9.36
CA GLU A 130 -7.09 -4.93 7.95
C GLU A 130 -8.22 -4.20 7.23
N TRP A 131 -7.86 -3.32 6.31
CA TRP A 131 -8.80 -2.51 5.54
C TRP A 131 -8.50 -2.58 4.05
N HIS A 132 -9.55 -2.67 3.24
CA HIS A 132 -9.45 -2.61 1.79
C HIS A 132 -9.42 -1.15 1.34
N LEU A 133 -8.29 -0.69 0.81
CA LEU A 133 -8.12 0.69 0.38
C LEU A 133 -8.64 0.95 -1.04
N GLY A 134 -8.53 -0.04 -1.92
CA GLY A 134 -8.98 0.08 -3.30
C GLY A 134 -8.73 -1.17 -4.12
N ASP A 135 -9.46 -1.30 -5.23
CA ASP A 135 -9.32 -2.42 -6.15
C ASP A 135 -8.05 -2.32 -7.00
N ASP A 136 -7.43 -1.16 -7.03
CA ASP A 136 -6.13 -0.91 -7.63
C ASP A 136 -5.40 0.18 -6.84
N LEU A 137 -4.15 0.45 -7.20
CA LEU A 137 -3.34 1.45 -6.50
C LEU A 137 -3.90 2.86 -6.68
N ASP A 138 -4.46 3.19 -7.82
CA ASP A 138 -5.03 4.53 -8.06
C ASP A 138 -6.21 4.78 -7.10
N ALA A 139 -7.10 3.82 -6.93
CA ALA A 139 -8.20 3.90 -5.98
C ALA A 139 -7.69 3.99 -4.54
N ALA A 140 -6.67 3.22 -4.19
CA ALA A 140 -6.08 3.24 -2.86
C ALA A 140 -5.42 4.58 -2.55
N LEU A 141 -4.67 5.16 -3.48
CA LEU A 141 -4.06 6.48 -3.31
C LEU A 141 -5.14 7.56 -3.11
N THR A 142 -6.22 7.47 -3.87
CA THR A 142 -7.36 8.37 -3.72
C THR A 142 -7.98 8.25 -2.33
N THR A 143 -8.19 7.03 -1.82
CA THR A 143 -8.68 6.78 -0.46
C THR A 143 -7.79 7.40 0.60
N LEU A 144 -6.47 7.19 0.51
CA LEU A 144 -5.49 7.72 1.46
C LEU A 144 -5.41 9.25 1.44
N ILE A 145 -5.46 9.85 0.26
CA ILE A 145 -5.30 11.30 0.12
C ILE A 145 -6.58 12.04 0.49
N THR A 146 -7.75 11.47 0.19
CA THR A 146 -9.04 12.10 0.53
C THR A 146 -9.47 11.86 1.96
N GLY A 147 -8.93 10.84 2.64
CA GLY A 147 -9.39 10.45 3.98
C GLY A 147 -10.76 9.81 3.95
N THR A 148 -11.11 9.11 2.90
CA THR A 148 -12.32 8.30 2.81
C THR A 148 -12.16 7.06 3.70
N GLU A 149 -13.23 6.66 4.38
CA GLU A 149 -13.21 5.50 5.26
C GLU A 149 -13.18 4.20 4.42
N PRO A 150 -12.12 3.39 4.53
CA PRO A 150 -12.08 2.11 3.83
C PRO A 150 -12.89 1.04 4.58
N PRO A 151 -13.50 0.08 3.88
CA PRO A 151 -14.16 -1.04 4.52
C PRO A 151 -13.17 -1.93 5.25
N ARG A 152 -13.56 -2.44 6.41
CA ARG A 152 -12.77 -3.41 7.15
C ARG A 152 -12.91 -4.79 6.51
N VAL A 153 -11.78 -5.51 6.43
CA VAL A 153 -11.78 -6.89 5.98
C VAL A 153 -12.18 -7.79 7.15
N ALA A 154 -13.16 -8.66 6.93
CA ALA A 154 -13.61 -9.63 7.93
C ALA A 154 -12.63 -10.82 8.01
N ASP A 155 -12.75 -11.60 9.09
CA ASP A 155 -11.86 -12.74 9.33
C ASP A 155 -11.92 -13.82 8.23
N ASP A 156 -12.99 -13.85 7.45
CA ASP A 156 -13.15 -14.76 6.31
C ASP A 156 -12.57 -14.19 4.99
N GLY A 157 -11.95 -13.02 5.03
CA GLY A 157 -11.36 -12.39 3.85
C GLY A 157 -12.35 -11.62 2.98
N THR A 158 -13.55 -11.37 3.46
CA THR A 158 -14.55 -10.57 2.74
C THR A 158 -14.68 -9.18 3.35
N TRP A 159 -15.24 -8.26 2.60
CA TRP A 159 -15.58 -6.91 3.09
C TRP A 159 -16.79 -6.40 2.34
N SER A 160 -17.55 -5.51 2.99
CA SER A 160 -18.66 -4.79 2.36
C SER A 160 -18.16 -3.42 1.90
N PRO A 161 -18.54 -2.97 0.70
CA PRO A 161 -18.24 -1.61 0.27
C PRO A 161 -18.78 -0.61 1.29
N ALA A 162 -18.08 0.53 1.45
CA ALA A 162 -18.56 1.62 2.29
C ALA A 162 -19.92 2.11 1.77
N PRO A 163 -20.87 2.43 2.68
CA PRO A 163 -22.19 2.93 2.27
C PRO A 163 -22.13 4.27 1.54
#